data_1dbd808241bc9ccfb7db9a1631d9dadc
#
_entry.id   1dbd808241bc9ccfb7db9a1631d9dadc
#
_cell.length_a   1.000
_cell.length_b   1.000
_cell.length_c   1.000
_cell.angle_alpha   90.00
_cell.angle_beta   90.00
_cell.angle_gamma   90.00
#
_symmetry.space_group_name_H-M   'P 1'
#
loop_
_entity.id
_entity.type
_entity.pdbx_description
1 polymer ?
#
loop_
_entity_poly.entity_id
_entity_poly.type
_entity_poly.pdbx_seq_one_letter_code
_entity_poly.pdbx_strand_id
1 'polypeptide(L)'
;MDFRQRNSQRFEMEMSAAEVKRAAQAQPSSPASPAAEPNGSEILVRCLQAEGVKYLWGYPGGAVLYIYDALYKQGTIEHVLVRHEQAAVHAADGYARATGDVGVALVTSGPGVTNAVTGIATAYMDSIPMVIITGQVPTPAI
;
A
#
# COMPACT_ATOMS: atom_id res chain seq x y z
N MET A 1 -5.85 12.15 -39.59
CA MET A 1 -6.08 10.90 -38.87
C MET A 1 -7.50 10.95 -38.32
N ASP A 2 -8.39 10.11 -38.86
CA ASP A 2 -9.84 10.17 -38.62
C ASP A 2 -10.18 9.77 -37.16
N PHE A 3 -11.21 10.42 -36.60
CA PHE A 3 -11.71 10.18 -35.23
C PHE A 3 -12.11 8.70 -35.00
N ARG A 4 -12.58 8.02 -36.06
CA ARG A 4 -12.90 6.59 -36.03
C ARG A 4 -11.67 5.71 -35.88
N GLN A 5 -10.53 6.04 -36.47
CA GLN A 5 -9.28 5.28 -36.32
C GLN A 5 -8.70 5.40 -34.92
N ARG A 6 -8.81 6.57 -34.30
CA ARG A 6 -8.35 6.76 -32.91
C ARG A 6 -9.18 5.97 -31.90
N ASN A 7 -10.48 5.91 -32.09
CA ASN A 7 -11.35 5.12 -31.20
C ASN A 7 -11.14 3.60 -31.38
N SER A 8 -10.87 3.13 -32.61
CA SER A 8 -10.57 1.71 -32.87
C SER A 8 -9.25 1.30 -32.19
N GLN A 9 -8.19 2.10 -32.31
CA GLN A 9 -6.90 1.84 -31.68
C GLN A 9 -6.97 1.90 -30.14
N ARG A 10 -7.79 2.80 -29.59
CA ARG A 10 -8.03 2.87 -28.15
C ARG A 10 -8.78 1.65 -27.65
N PHE A 11 -9.77 1.18 -28.37
CA PHE A 11 -10.54 -0.03 -28.05
C PHE A 11 -9.66 -1.30 -28.13
N GLU A 12 -8.79 -1.40 -29.12
CA GLU A 12 -7.83 -2.51 -29.24
C GLU A 12 -6.78 -2.48 -28.10
N MET A 13 -6.33 -1.30 -27.67
CA MET A 13 -5.44 -1.15 -26.53
C MET A 13 -6.10 -1.51 -25.20
N GLU A 14 -7.38 -1.17 -25.02
CA GLU A 14 -8.15 -1.52 -23.82
C GLU A 14 -8.48 -3.03 -23.78
N MET A 15 -8.77 -3.65 -24.93
CA MET A 15 -8.93 -5.11 -25.06
C MET A 15 -7.61 -5.84 -24.75
N SER A 16 -6.48 -5.37 -25.26
CA SER A 16 -5.15 -5.93 -24.96
C SER A 16 -4.81 -5.85 -23.46
N ALA A 17 -5.15 -4.76 -22.79
CA ALA A 17 -4.95 -4.62 -21.35
C ALA A 17 -5.83 -5.56 -20.52
N ALA A 18 -7.04 -5.85 -20.99
CA ALA A 18 -7.94 -6.83 -20.35
C ALA A 18 -7.44 -8.27 -20.57
N GLU A 19 -6.90 -8.57 -21.74
CA GLU A 19 -6.30 -9.88 -22.06
C GLU A 19 -5.02 -10.10 -21.28
N VAL A 20 -4.16 -9.09 -21.10
CA VAL A 20 -2.97 -9.17 -20.26
C VAL A 20 -3.35 -9.38 -18.80
N LYS A 21 -4.39 -8.71 -18.29
CA LYS A 21 -4.93 -8.96 -16.94
C LYS A 21 -5.49 -10.38 -16.80
N ARG A 22 -6.18 -10.88 -17.81
CA ARG A 22 -6.73 -12.25 -17.80
C ARG A 22 -5.64 -13.31 -17.89
N ALA A 23 -4.61 -13.09 -18.68
CA ALA A 23 -3.43 -13.96 -18.77
C ALA A 23 -2.62 -13.98 -17.47
N ALA A 24 -2.47 -12.83 -16.81
CA ALA A 24 -1.83 -12.72 -15.49
C ALA A 24 -2.62 -13.46 -14.38
N GLN A 25 -3.95 -13.56 -14.53
CA GLN A 25 -4.82 -14.32 -13.61
C GLN A 25 -4.92 -15.81 -13.94
N ALA A 26 -4.49 -16.23 -15.13
CA ALA A 26 -4.58 -17.61 -15.62
C ALA A 26 -3.28 -18.42 -15.46
N GLN A 27 -2.35 -17.96 -14.63
CA GLN A 27 -1.20 -18.82 -14.30
C GLN A 27 -1.71 -20.02 -13.51
N PRO A 28 -1.42 -21.27 -13.96
CA PRO A 28 -1.81 -22.45 -13.21
C PRO A 28 -1.14 -22.36 -11.84
N SER A 29 -1.96 -22.43 -10.79
CA SER A 29 -1.49 -22.58 -9.42
C SER A 29 -0.55 -23.78 -9.38
N SER A 30 0.73 -23.55 -9.18
CA SER A 30 1.68 -24.60 -8.81
C SER A 30 1.04 -25.40 -7.65
N PRO A 31 1.16 -26.74 -7.61
CA PRO A 31 0.60 -27.52 -6.52
C PRO A 31 1.12 -26.94 -5.20
N ALA A 32 0.19 -26.66 -4.28
CA ALA A 32 0.47 -26.04 -3.01
C ALA A 32 1.59 -26.82 -2.30
N SER A 33 2.76 -26.24 -2.28
CA SER A 33 3.81 -26.62 -1.31
C SER A 33 3.19 -26.54 0.07
N PRO A 34 3.55 -27.44 1.03
CA PRO A 34 3.03 -27.35 2.39
C PRO A 34 3.16 -25.90 2.85
N ALA A 35 2.07 -25.34 3.39
CA ALA A 35 1.94 -23.90 3.66
C ALA A 35 3.18 -23.40 4.37
N ALA A 36 4.02 -22.68 3.65
CA ALA A 36 5.22 -22.09 4.22
C ALA A 36 4.79 -21.19 5.38
N GLU A 37 5.51 -21.24 6.49
CA GLU A 37 5.24 -20.35 7.63
C GLU A 37 5.27 -18.91 7.14
N PRO A 38 4.30 -18.07 7.57
CA PRO A 38 4.23 -16.69 7.13
C PRO A 38 5.46 -15.91 7.58
N ASN A 39 6.04 -15.14 6.68
CA ASN A 39 7.13 -14.23 7.03
C ASN A 39 6.60 -13.00 7.81
N GLY A 40 7.50 -12.22 8.43
CA GLY A 40 7.12 -11.07 9.25
C GLY A 40 6.26 -10.03 8.53
N SER A 41 6.47 -9.83 7.23
CA SER A 41 5.66 -8.89 6.43
C SER A 41 4.24 -9.42 6.19
N GLU A 42 4.09 -10.71 5.96
CA GLU A 42 2.79 -11.36 5.84
C GLU A 42 2.04 -11.36 7.18
N ILE A 43 2.75 -11.56 8.29
CA ILE A 43 2.19 -11.46 9.64
C ILE A 43 1.67 -10.05 9.89
N LEU A 44 2.47 -9.02 9.59
CA LEU A 44 2.06 -7.62 9.73
C LEU A 44 0.78 -7.32 8.95
N VAL A 45 0.71 -7.73 7.68
CA VAL A 45 -0.47 -7.51 6.84
C VAL A 45 -1.68 -8.25 7.40
N ARG A 46 -1.53 -9.49 7.88
CA ARG A 46 -2.61 -10.24 8.54
C ARG A 46 -3.10 -9.56 9.83
N CYS A 47 -2.19 -8.97 10.61
CA CYS A 47 -2.59 -8.19 11.78
C CYS A 47 -3.43 -6.98 11.39
N LEU A 48 -3.02 -6.21 10.36
CA LEU A 48 -3.81 -5.09 9.87
C LEU A 48 -5.20 -5.53 9.36
N GLN A 49 -5.27 -6.68 8.70
CA GLN A 49 -6.55 -7.27 8.28
C GLN A 49 -7.44 -7.66 9.47
N ALA A 50 -6.85 -8.28 10.50
CA ALA A 50 -7.56 -8.67 11.71
C ALA A 50 -8.11 -7.47 12.49
N GLU A 51 -7.38 -6.34 12.48
CA GLU A 51 -7.83 -5.05 13.05
C GLU A 51 -8.83 -4.31 12.15
N GLY A 52 -9.22 -4.88 11.02
CA GLY A 52 -10.22 -4.31 10.12
C GLY A 52 -9.77 -3.08 9.33
N VAL A 53 -8.47 -2.93 9.13
CA VAL A 53 -7.91 -1.84 8.31
C VAL A 53 -8.39 -1.98 6.87
N LYS A 54 -9.05 -0.94 6.34
CA LYS A 54 -9.59 -0.90 4.98
C LYS A 54 -8.67 -0.18 4.01
N TYR A 55 -8.04 0.90 4.47
CA TYR A 55 -7.17 1.76 3.67
C TYR A 55 -5.80 1.91 4.32
N LEU A 56 -4.77 1.90 3.48
CA LEU A 56 -3.40 2.16 3.89
C LEU A 56 -2.77 3.15 2.90
N TRP A 57 -2.40 4.32 3.38
CA TRP A 57 -1.72 5.33 2.58
C TRP A 57 -0.21 5.15 2.67
N GLY A 58 0.50 5.24 1.54
CA GLY A 58 1.93 5.07 1.62
C GLY A 58 2.70 5.40 0.35
N TYR A 59 4.02 5.40 0.51
CA TYR A 59 4.96 5.53 -0.58
C TYR A 59 6.05 4.45 -0.44
N PRO A 60 6.25 3.59 -1.44
CA PRO A 60 7.19 2.48 -1.35
C PRO A 60 8.64 2.96 -1.30
N GLY A 61 9.48 2.17 -0.62
CA GLY A 61 10.91 2.36 -0.56
C GLY A 61 11.62 1.08 -0.12
N GLY A 62 12.94 1.03 -0.26
CA GLY A 62 13.73 -0.19 -0.11
C GLY A 62 13.48 -0.97 1.19
N ALA A 63 13.35 -0.28 2.32
CA ALA A 63 13.20 -0.92 3.62
C ALA A 63 11.81 -1.55 3.88
N VAL A 64 10.82 -1.30 3.01
CA VAL A 64 9.44 -1.79 3.17
C VAL A 64 8.96 -2.63 1.99
N LEU A 65 9.83 -3.00 1.06
CA LEU A 65 9.46 -3.73 -0.16
C LEU A 65 8.75 -5.06 0.15
N TYR A 66 9.20 -5.81 1.14
CA TYR A 66 8.56 -7.07 1.53
C TYR A 66 7.14 -6.86 2.09
N ILE A 67 6.89 -5.73 2.77
CA ILE A 67 5.55 -5.38 3.25
C ILE A 67 4.66 -5.03 2.05
N TYR A 68 5.16 -4.29 1.07
CA TYR A 68 4.43 -3.98 -0.16
C TYR A 68 4.13 -5.23 -0.99
N ASP A 69 5.07 -6.20 -1.05
CA ASP A 69 4.83 -7.49 -1.70
C ASP A 69 3.71 -8.28 -1.00
N ALA A 70 3.70 -8.29 0.33
CA ALA A 70 2.62 -8.92 1.09
C ALA A 70 1.27 -8.19 0.91
N LEU A 71 1.27 -6.85 0.87
CA LEU A 71 0.07 -6.04 0.58
C LEU A 71 -0.47 -6.29 -0.83
N TYR A 72 0.40 -6.48 -1.81
CA TYR A 72 -0.01 -6.77 -3.19
C TYR A 72 -0.72 -8.14 -3.33
N LYS A 73 -0.34 -9.11 -2.51
CA LYS A 73 -0.86 -10.49 -2.54
C LYS A 73 -2.23 -10.66 -1.87
N GLN A 74 -2.68 -9.67 -1.12
CA GLN A 74 -3.98 -9.69 -0.43
C GLN A 74 -4.99 -8.75 -1.12
N GLY A 75 -6.29 -8.91 -0.85
CA GLY A 75 -7.35 -8.18 -1.54
C GLY A 75 -8.33 -7.42 -0.63
N THR A 76 -8.01 -7.26 0.66
CA THR A 76 -8.93 -6.65 1.63
C THR A 76 -8.52 -5.25 2.09
N ILE A 77 -7.22 -4.93 2.05
CA ILE A 77 -6.70 -3.59 2.36
C ILE A 77 -6.41 -2.88 1.03
N GLU A 78 -7.06 -1.76 0.80
CA GLU A 78 -6.77 -0.91 -0.34
C GLU A 78 -5.55 -0.02 -0.06
N HIS A 79 -4.50 -0.18 -0.86
CA HIS A 79 -3.33 0.68 -0.79
C HIS A 79 -3.52 1.92 -1.66
N VAL A 80 -3.47 3.09 -1.05
CA VAL A 80 -3.54 4.39 -1.73
C VAL A 80 -2.13 4.95 -1.88
N LEU A 81 -1.60 4.89 -3.10
CA LEU A 81 -0.28 5.42 -3.42
C LEU A 81 -0.30 6.95 -3.38
N VAL A 82 0.57 7.52 -2.58
CA VAL A 82 0.83 8.97 -2.56
C VAL A 82 2.13 9.30 -3.31
N ARG A 83 2.42 10.59 -3.48
CA ARG A 83 3.67 11.06 -4.10
C ARG A 83 4.66 11.68 -3.11
N HIS A 84 4.27 11.75 -1.84
CA HIS A 84 5.09 12.26 -0.74
C HIS A 84 4.54 11.70 0.58
N GLU A 85 5.41 11.31 1.48
CA GLU A 85 5.02 10.63 2.73
C GLU A 85 4.22 11.52 3.66
N GLN A 86 4.47 12.84 3.67
CA GLN A 86 3.65 13.80 4.39
C GLN A 86 2.18 13.72 3.95
N ALA A 87 1.93 13.55 2.65
CA ALA A 87 0.56 13.40 2.15
C ALA A 87 -0.09 12.09 2.62
N ALA A 88 0.69 11.00 2.77
CA ALA A 88 0.18 9.75 3.32
C ALA A 88 -0.35 9.94 4.74
N VAL A 89 0.45 10.60 5.59
CA VAL A 89 0.08 10.81 6.99
C VAL A 89 -1.09 11.78 7.12
N HIS A 90 -1.13 12.86 6.34
CA HIS A 90 -2.29 13.78 6.35
C HIS A 90 -3.56 13.14 5.79
N ALA A 91 -3.45 12.23 4.82
CA ALA A 91 -4.60 11.48 4.32
C ALA A 91 -5.13 10.52 5.39
N ALA A 92 -4.25 9.81 6.11
CA ALA A 92 -4.62 8.96 7.24
C ALA A 92 -5.25 9.78 8.39
N ASP A 93 -4.72 10.96 8.70
CA ASP A 93 -5.29 11.91 9.67
C ASP A 93 -6.71 12.35 9.25
N GLY A 94 -6.87 12.75 7.99
CA GLY A 94 -8.18 13.13 7.44
C GLY A 94 -9.21 12.01 7.48
N TYR A 95 -8.78 10.78 7.17
CA TYR A 95 -9.61 9.59 7.27
C TYR A 95 -10.07 9.36 8.72
N ALA A 96 -9.15 9.38 9.68
CA ALA A 96 -9.48 9.18 11.09
C ALA A 96 -10.47 10.25 11.60
N ARG A 97 -10.29 11.52 11.22
CA ARG A 97 -11.21 12.60 11.57
C ARG A 97 -12.60 12.40 10.95
N ALA A 98 -12.67 11.92 9.73
CA ALA A 98 -13.93 11.77 9.00
C ALA A 98 -14.75 10.56 9.43
N THR A 99 -14.08 9.46 9.79
CA THR A 99 -14.72 8.16 10.05
C THR A 99 -14.79 7.81 11.54
N GLY A 100 -13.86 8.31 12.34
CA GLY A 100 -13.62 7.85 13.71
C GLY A 100 -12.80 6.58 13.80
N ASP A 101 -12.43 5.97 12.67
CA ASP A 101 -11.54 4.81 12.61
C ASP A 101 -10.07 5.23 12.71
N VAL A 102 -9.17 4.28 12.97
CA VAL A 102 -7.72 4.54 13.01
C VAL A 102 -7.17 4.72 11.59
N GLY A 103 -6.49 5.83 11.34
CA GLY A 103 -5.76 6.05 10.09
C GLY A 103 -4.44 5.29 10.06
N VAL A 104 -4.11 4.63 8.93
CA VAL A 104 -2.87 3.84 8.82
C VAL A 104 -2.03 4.32 7.65
N ALA A 105 -0.76 4.64 7.91
CA ALA A 105 0.19 4.98 6.84
C ALA A 105 1.45 4.12 6.90
N LEU A 106 2.04 3.84 5.73
CA LEU A 106 3.26 3.06 5.57
C LEU A 106 4.30 3.86 4.80
N VAL A 107 5.44 4.12 5.42
CA VAL A 107 6.54 4.88 4.84
C VAL A 107 7.87 4.13 4.98
N THR A 108 8.84 4.46 4.13
CA THR A 108 10.17 3.84 4.21
C THR A 108 11.02 4.48 5.31
N SER A 109 12.17 3.88 5.60
CA SER A 109 13.18 4.43 6.53
C SER A 109 13.80 5.75 6.04
N GLY A 110 14.50 6.45 6.90
CA GLY A 110 15.25 7.66 6.57
C GLY A 110 14.35 8.81 6.12
N PRO A 111 14.49 9.29 4.87
CA PRO A 111 13.69 10.43 4.38
C PRO A 111 12.18 10.15 4.38
N GLY A 112 11.76 8.90 4.25
CA GLY A 112 10.35 8.52 4.34
C GLY A 112 9.75 8.85 5.70
N VAL A 113 10.38 8.42 6.78
CA VAL A 113 9.89 8.72 8.13
C VAL A 113 10.06 10.21 8.49
N THR A 114 11.14 10.86 8.08
CA THR A 114 11.33 12.29 8.37
C THR A 114 10.30 13.16 7.64
N ASN A 115 9.91 12.80 6.43
CA ASN A 115 8.82 13.46 5.71
C ASN A 115 7.45 13.27 6.37
N ALA A 116 7.26 12.22 7.14
CA ALA A 116 6.02 11.95 7.88
C ALA A 116 5.86 12.80 9.15
N VAL A 117 6.94 13.36 9.69
CA VAL A 117 6.97 14.03 11.01
C VAL A 117 5.92 15.15 11.13
N THR A 118 5.74 15.97 10.11
CA THR A 118 4.75 17.06 10.15
C THR A 118 3.34 16.53 10.36
N GLY A 119 2.93 15.49 9.61
CA GLY A 119 1.62 14.88 9.76
C GLY A 119 1.44 14.19 11.12
N ILE A 120 2.50 13.52 11.62
CA ILE A 120 2.51 12.92 12.95
C ILE A 120 2.31 13.99 14.03
N ALA A 121 3.04 15.11 13.93
CA ALA A 121 2.91 16.21 14.88
C ALA A 121 1.51 16.82 14.87
N THR A 122 0.90 16.99 13.69
CA THR A 122 -0.47 17.49 13.54
C THR A 122 -1.47 16.57 14.25
N ALA A 123 -1.42 15.28 13.97
CA ALA A 123 -2.32 14.31 14.59
C ALA A 123 -2.11 14.21 16.10
N TYR A 124 -0.86 14.25 16.55
CA TYR A 124 -0.52 14.22 17.98
C TYR A 124 -1.12 15.40 18.74
N MET A 125 -0.99 16.63 18.20
CA MET A 125 -1.53 17.84 18.83
C MET A 125 -3.05 17.82 18.97
N ASP A 126 -3.74 17.17 18.04
CA ASP A 126 -5.20 17.09 18.00
C ASP A 126 -5.75 15.75 18.56
N SER A 127 -4.87 14.88 19.07
CA SER A 127 -5.23 13.56 19.62
C SER A 127 -5.96 12.66 18.60
N ILE A 128 -5.56 12.71 17.33
CA ILE A 128 -6.15 11.89 16.27
C ILE A 128 -5.51 10.49 16.26
N PRO A 129 -6.32 9.41 16.28
CA PRO A 129 -5.80 8.06 16.33
C PRO A 129 -5.20 7.64 14.99
N MET A 130 -3.89 7.40 14.96
CA MET A 130 -3.18 6.92 13.78
C MET A 130 -2.11 5.89 14.12
N VAL A 131 -1.85 5.00 13.17
CA VAL A 131 -0.71 4.09 13.18
C VAL A 131 0.19 4.40 11.98
N ILE A 132 1.42 4.79 12.25
CA ILE A 132 2.43 5.04 11.22
C ILE A 132 3.47 3.91 11.27
N ILE A 133 3.49 3.10 10.21
CA ILE A 133 4.43 2.00 10.07
C ILE A 133 5.62 2.52 9.25
N THR A 134 6.82 2.33 9.77
CA THR A 134 8.03 2.78 9.07
C THR A 134 8.99 1.62 8.84
N GLY A 135 9.73 1.68 7.74
CA GLY A 135 10.89 0.84 7.57
C GLY A 135 12.01 1.21 8.54
N GLN A 136 12.92 0.28 8.78
CA GLN A 136 14.13 0.48 9.57
C GLN A 136 15.36 0.10 8.74
N VAL A 137 16.49 0.69 9.04
CA VAL A 137 17.78 0.28 8.47
C VAL A 137 18.15 -1.13 8.95
N PRO A 138 18.99 -1.88 8.22
CA PRO A 138 19.46 -3.18 8.67
C PRO A 138 20.14 -3.09 10.04
N THR A 139 19.95 -4.11 10.88
CA THR A 139 20.48 -4.15 12.25
C THR A 139 21.96 -3.74 12.40
N PRO A 140 22.87 -4.12 11.48
CA PRO A 140 24.27 -3.67 11.56
C PRO A 140 24.48 -2.16 11.33
N ALA A 141 23.47 -1.44 10.88
CA ALA A 141 23.53 0.00 10.59
C ALA A 141 22.79 0.86 11.65
N ILE A 142 22.37 0.23 12.73
CA ILE A 142 21.76 0.90 13.90
C ILE A 142 22.84 1.35 14.88
#